data_b4bdd4d4d30ce988a34509579b909202
#
_entry.id   b4bdd4d4d30ce988a34509579b909202
#
_cell.length_a   1.000
_cell.length_b   1.000
_cell.length_c   1.000
_cell.angle_alpha   90.00
_cell.angle_beta   90.00
_cell.angle_gamma   90.00
#
_symmetry.space_group_name_H-M   'P 1'
#
loop_
_entity.id
_entity.type
_entity.pdbx_description
1 polymer ?
#
loop_
_entity_poly.entity_id
_entity_poly.type
_entity_poly.pdbx_seq_one_letter_code
_entity_poly.pdbx_strand_id
1 'polypeptide(L)'
;MLLRERQTPEGLLVSVCDEECLGETYIDDPITLEVTEEFYGGEEAIEADDAAVVDGLTRADVANIVGREAVSVAIEAGLIDEDRVLDVDGTLHAQLLWM
;
A
#
# COMPACT_ATOMS: atom_id res chain seq x y z
N MET A 1 -0.93 -0.25 10.75
CA MET A 1 -0.52 -0.46 9.35
C MET A 1 0.95 -0.84 9.29
N LEU A 2 1.32 -1.62 8.29
CA LEU A 2 2.71 -1.98 8.03
C LEU A 2 3.23 -1.19 6.85
N LEU A 3 4.45 -0.69 6.97
CA LEU A 3 5.10 0.09 5.93
C LEU A 3 6.49 -0.47 5.67
N ARG A 4 6.81 -0.67 4.41
CA ARG A 4 8.12 -1.16 3.99
C ARG A 4 8.66 -0.27 2.88
N GLU A 5 9.89 0.20 3.06
CA GLU A 5 10.59 1.01 2.07
C GLU A 5 11.68 0.17 1.42
N ARG A 6 11.81 0.30 0.11
CA ARG A 6 12.81 -0.45 -0.65
C ARG A 6 13.38 0.45 -1.75
N GLN A 7 14.71 0.59 -1.78
CA GLN A 7 15.35 1.32 -2.84
C GLN A 7 15.49 0.42 -4.06
N THR A 8 15.00 0.87 -5.21
CA THR A 8 15.05 0.12 -6.47
C THR A 8 15.69 0.97 -7.55
N PRO A 9 16.03 0.38 -8.72
CA PRO A 9 16.52 1.17 -9.86
C PRO A 9 15.55 2.25 -10.32
N GLU A 10 14.26 2.07 -10.09
CA GLU A 10 13.23 3.05 -10.45
C GLU A 10 12.99 4.09 -9.36
N GLY A 11 13.69 3.99 -8.23
CA GLY A 11 13.55 4.89 -7.11
C GLY A 11 13.05 4.21 -5.85
N LEU A 12 12.46 4.99 -4.95
CA LEU A 12 11.96 4.47 -3.68
C LEU A 12 10.59 3.82 -3.85
N LEU A 13 10.52 2.53 -3.54
CA LEU A 13 9.28 1.77 -3.53
C LEU A 13 8.78 1.66 -2.10
N VAL A 14 7.56 2.13 -1.87
CA VAL A 14 6.91 2.04 -0.56
C VAL A 14 5.70 1.13 -0.65
N SER A 15 5.63 0.16 0.24
CA SER A 15 4.50 -0.76 0.32
C SER A 15 3.83 -0.58 1.67
N VAL A 16 2.51 -0.36 1.66
CA VAL A 16 1.72 -0.16 2.88
C VAL A 16 0.54 -1.11 2.86
N CYS A 17 0.31 -1.81 3.95
CA CYS A 17 -0.90 -2.62 4.08
C CYS A 17 -1.47 -2.54 5.50
N ASP A 18 -2.78 -2.77 5.60
CA ASP A 18 -3.41 -3.01 6.89
C ASP A 18 -2.88 -4.32 7.44
N GLU A 19 -2.69 -4.41 8.75
CA GLU A 19 -2.10 -5.61 9.36
C GLU A 19 -2.88 -6.88 9.05
N GLU A 20 -4.20 -6.82 9.05
CA GLU A 20 -5.05 -7.97 8.78
C GLU A 20 -5.01 -8.44 7.32
N CYS A 21 -4.47 -7.62 6.43
CA CYS A 21 -4.34 -7.99 5.03
C CYS A 21 -3.08 -8.82 4.75
N LEU A 22 -2.08 -8.74 5.62
CA LEU A 22 -0.82 -9.44 5.39
C LEU A 22 -1.02 -10.96 5.37
N GLY A 23 -0.54 -11.59 4.29
CA GLY A 23 -0.68 -13.02 4.10
C GLY A 23 -1.97 -13.44 3.42
N GLU A 24 -2.85 -12.50 3.15
CA GLU A 24 -4.15 -12.79 2.52
C GLU A 24 -4.09 -12.66 1.00
N THR A 25 -4.98 -13.36 0.33
CA THR A 25 -5.17 -13.26 -1.12
C THR A 25 -6.62 -12.87 -1.38
N TYR A 26 -6.80 -11.83 -2.17
CA TYR A 26 -8.12 -11.32 -2.54
C TYR A 26 -8.34 -11.55 -4.02
N ILE A 27 -9.46 -12.15 -4.37
CA ILE A 27 -9.76 -12.50 -5.76
C ILE A 27 -11.09 -11.87 -6.17
N ASP A 28 -11.04 -11.12 -7.26
CA ASP A 28 -12.22 -10.53 -7.90
C ASP A 28 -11.94 -10.56 -9.40
N ASP A 29 -12.26 -11.69 -10.04
CA ASP A 29 -11.87 -11.96 -11.44
C ASP A 29 -12.08 -10.75 -12.35
N PRO A 30 -11.09 -10.42 -13.18
CA PRO A 30 -9.83 -11.13 -13.42
C PRO A 30 -8.68 -10.71 -12.49
N ILE A 31 -8.95 -9.99 -11.42
CA ILE A 31 -7.94 -9.45 -10.52
C ILE A 31 -7.64 -10.40 -9.37
N THR A 32 -6.35 -10.67 -9.15
CA THR A 32 -5.88 -11.40 -7.97
C THR A 32 -4.86 -10.52 -7.26
N LEU A 33 -5.11 -10.23 -5.99
CA LEU A 33 -4.24 -9.42 -5.16
C LEU A 33 -3.65 -10.28 -4.05
N GLU A 34 -2.35 -10.53 -4.11
CA GLU A 34 -1.63 -11.29 -3.08
C GLU A 34 -0.83 -10.35 -2.21
N VAL A 35 -1.15 -10.33 -0.92
CA VAL A 35 -0.47 -9.47 0.05
C VAL A 35 0.59 -10.29 0.76
N THR A 36 1.73 -10.46 0.09
CA THR A 36 2.79 -11.35 0.54
C THR A 36 3.69 -10.70 1.59
N GLU A 37 4.28 -11.54 2.44
CA GLU A 37 5.25 -11.08 3.41
C GLU A 37 6.54 -10.57 2.74
N GLU A 38 6.94 -11.16 1.62
CA GLU A 38 8.12 -10.72 0.89
C GLU A 38 8.00 -9.30 0.39
N PHE A 39 6.78 -8.87 0.06
CA PHE A 39 6.55 -7.56 -0.52
C PHE A 39 6.09 -6.52 0.50
N TYR A 40 5.21 -6.91 1.42
CA TYR A 40 4.59 -5.98 2.39
C TYR A 40 5.10 -6.16 3.82
N GLY A 41 5.73 -7.27 4.13
CA GLY A 41 6.13 -7.59 5.49
C GLY A 41 7.62 -7.86 5.62
N GLY A 42 7.97 -8.81 6.51
CA GLY A 42 9.33 -9.18 6.78
C GLY A 42 9.99 -8.27 7.81
N GLU A 43 11.29 -8.49 8.03
CA GLU A 43 12.05 -7.76 9.05
C GLU A 43 12.17 -6.26 8.77
N GLU A 44 12.09 -5.87 7.51
CA GLU A 44 12.24 -4.47 7.11
C GLU A 44 10.93 -3.68 7.22
N ALA A 45 9.81 -4.36 7.40
CA ALA A 45 8.53 -3.69 7.58
C ALA A 45 8.43 -3.12 8.99
N ILE A 46 7.91 -1.93 9.10
CA ILE A 46 7.69 -1.29 10.40
C ILE A 46 6.20 -1.07 10.62
N GLU A 47 5.80 -1.07 11.88
CA GLU A 47 4.45 -0.66 12.24
C GLU A 47 4.40 0.86 12.15
N ALA A 48 3.42 1.38 11.41
CA ALA A 48 3.35 2.80 11.11
C ALA A 48 1.99 3.37 11.46
N ASP A 49 1.99 4.56 12.03
CA ASP A 49 0.77 5.33 12.25
C ASP A 49 0.45 6.15 10.98
N ASP A 50 -0.64 6.91 11.02
CA ASP A 50 -1.08 7.71 9.87
C ASP A 50 0.00 8.68 9.40
N ALA A 51 0.66 9.36 10.33
CA ALA A 51 1.71 10.33 9.99
C ALA A 51 2.90 9.68 9.30
N ALA A 52 3.32 8.51 9.79
CA ALA A 52 4.44 7.78 9.19
C ALA A 52 4.07 7.27 7.79
N VAL A 53 2.83 6.82 7.61
CA VAL A 53 2.36 6.37 6.30
C VAL A 53 2.34 7.54 5.31
N VAL A 54 1.81 8.69 5.70
CA VAL A 54 1.78 9.88 4.84
C VAL A 54 3.20 10.30 4.47
N ASP A 55 4.12 10.31 5.43
CA ASP A 55 5.52 10.65 5.16
C ASP A 55 6.15 9.70 4.15
N GLY A 56 5.99 8.40 4.35
CA GLY A 56 6.53 7.39 3.46
C GLY A 56 5.98 7.50 2.04
N LEU A 57 4.66 7.65 1.93
CA LEU A 57 4.01 7.79 0.62
C LEU A 57 4.40 9.08 -0.09
N THR A 58 4.62 10.15 0.66
CA THR A 58 5.02 11.43 0.08
C THR A 58 6.43 11.35 -0.54
N ARG A 59 7.32 10.55 0.05
CA ARG A 59 8.68 10.36 -0.45
C ARG A 59 8.80 9.30 -1.54
N ALA A 60 7.79 8.47 -1.71
CA ALA A 60 7.83 7.34 -2.63
C ALA A 60 7.85 7.79 -4.09
N ASP A 61 8.60 7.08 -4.92
CA ASP A 61 8.50 7.19 -6.37
C ASP A 61 7.41 6.25 -6.88
N VAL A 62 7.29 5.07 -6.24
CA VAL A 62 6.24 4.10 -6.53
C VAL A 62 5.72 3.60 -5.20
N ALA A 63 4.41 3.46 -5.08
CA ALA A 63 3.81 2.89 -3.87
C ALA A 63 2.68 1.92 -4.21
N ASN A 64 2.56 0.90 -3.38
CA ASN A 64 1.43 -0.02 -3.41
C ASN A 64 0.76 0.01 -2.05
N ILE A 65 -0.55 0.19 -2.04
CA ILE A 65 -1.32 0.40 -0.82
C ILE A 65 -2.47 -0.59 -0.81
N VAL A 66 -2.59 -1.36 0.28
CA VAL A 66 -3.65 -2.37 0.43
C VAL A 66 -4.33 -2.22 1.78
N GLY A 67 -5.65 -2.23 1.77
CA GLY A 67 -6.45 -2.20 2.97
C GLY A 67 -7.25 -0.91 3.10
N ARG A 68 -8.38 -1.02 3.80
CA ARG A 68 -9.29 0.12 3.94
C ARG A 68 -8.69 1.27 4.73
N GLU A 69 -7.95 0.95 5.79
CA GLU A 69 -7.31 1.97 6.60
C GLU A 69 -6.19 2.66 5.83
N ALA A 70 -5.28 1.88 5.25
CA ALA A 70 -4.13 2.43 4.51
C ALA A 70 -4.58 3.29 3.33
N VAL A 71 -5.55 2.82 2.55
CA VAL A 71 -6.08 3.57 1.41
C VAL A 71 -6.79 4.85 1.88
N SER A 72 -7.56 4.77 2.98
CA SER A 72 -8.24 5.95 3.52
C SER A 72 -7.25 7.05 3.94
N VAL A 73 -6.15 6.65 4.58
CA VAL A 73 -5.10 7.61 4.97
C VAL A 73 -4.52 8.31 3.74
N ALA A 74 -4.26 7.54 2.68
CA ALA A 74 -3.71 8.10 1.43
C ALA A 74 -4.69 9.06 0.75
N ILE A 75 -5.98 8.73 0.74
CA ILE A 75 -7.02 9.59 0.16
C ILE A 75 -7.13 10.89 0.95
N GLU A 76 -7.21 10.81 2.27
CA GLU A 76 -7.35 11.98 3.13
C GLU A 76 -6.14 12.91 3.03
N ALA A 77 -4.96 12.37 2.78
CA ALA A 77 -3.76 13.16 2.59
C ALA A 77 -3.64 13.75 1.18
N GLY A 78 -4.59 13.45 0.29
CA GLY A 78 -4.57 13.94 -1.08
C GLY A 78 -3.55 13.27 -1.99
N LEU A 79 -3.02 12.11 -1.58
CA LEU A 79 -2.00 11.39 -2.33
C LEU A 79 -2.60 10.45 -3.37
N ILE A 80 -3.81 9.97 -3.13
CA ILE A 80 -4.53 9.06 -4.02
C ILE A 80 -5.91 9.63 -4.28
N ASP A 81 -6.33 9.57 -5.54
CA ASP A 81 -7.68 9.96 -5.95
C ASP A 81 -8.62 8.78 -5.67
N GLU A 82 -9.72 9.05 -4.99
CA GLU A 82 -10.72 8.03 -4.66
C GLU A 82 -11.21 7.28 -5.89
N ASP A 83 -11.29 7.95 -7.05
CA ASP A 83 -11.73 7.34 -8.32
C ASP A 83 -10.76 6.29 -8.84
N ARG A 84 -9.54 6.24 -8.33
CA ARG A 84 -8.51 5.31 -8.78
C ARG A 84 -8.32 4.12 -7.85
N VAL A 85 -9.12 4.05 -6.80
CA VAL A 85 -9.07 2.94 -5.86
C VAL A 85 -9.86 1.76 -6.40
N LEU A 86 -9.28 0.56 -6.30
CA LEU A 86 -9.95 -0.67 -6.68
C LEU A 86 -10.49 -1.36 -5.43
N ASP A 87 -11.69 -1.92 -5.56
CA ASP A 87 -12.24 -2.82 -4.56
C ASP A 87 -12.00 -4.24 -5.09
N VAL A 88 -11.21 -5.02 -4.35
CA VAL A 88 -10.89 -6.39 -4.72
C VAL A 88 -11.41 -7.30 -3.61
N ASP A 89 -12.55 -7.91 -3.86
CA ASP A 89 -13.20 -8.80 -2.90
C ASP A 89 -13.37 -8.18 -1.52
N GLY A 90 -13.78 -6.92 -1.49
CA GLY A 90 -14.06 -6.19 -0.25
C GLY A 90 -12.88 -5.46 0.35
N THR A 91 -11.66 -5.66 -0.16
CA THR A 91 -10.51 -4.89 0.30
C THR A 91 -10.17 -3.81 -0.72
N LEU A 92 -9.57 -2.72 -0.27
CA LEU A 92 -9.22 -1.61 -1.16
C LEU A 92 -7.75 -1.70 -1.55
N HIS A 93 -7.46 -1.35 -2.80
CA HIS A 93 -6.10 -1.35 -3.33
C HIS A 93 -5.89 -0.11 -4.19
N ALA A 94 -4.73 0.52 -4.03
CA ALA A 94 -4.34 1.67 -4.81
C ALA A 94 -2.85 1.64 -5.10
N GLN A 95 -2.47 2.26 -6.20
CA GLN A 95 -1.07 2.42 -6.58
C GLN A 95 -0.78 3.89 -6.79
N LEU A 96 0.43 4.28 -6.45
CA LEU A 96 0.92 5.63 -6.64
C LEU A 96 2.19 5.55 -7.48
N LEU A 97 2.25 6.35 -8.53
CA LEU A 97 3.37 6.36 -9.46
C LEU A 97 3.73 7.79 -9.79
N TRP A 98 4.89 8.22 -9.37
CA TRP A 98 5.44 9.54 -9.69
C TRP A 98 6.45 9.39 -10.81
N MET A 99 6.25 10.12 -11.88
CA MET A 99 7.17 10.07 -13.04
C MET A 99 7.77 11.43 -13.31
#